data_28cc2a52ab37f2f4d4eb1aa1cda492aa
#
_entry.id   28cc2a52ab37f2f4d4eb1aa1cda492aa
#
_cell.length_a   1.000
_cell.length_b   1.000
_cell.length_c   1.000
_cell.angle_alpha   90.00
_cell.angle_beta   90.00
_cell.angle_gamma   90.00
#
_symmetry.space_group_name_H-M   'P 1'
#
loop_
_entity.id
_entity.type
_entity.pdbx_description
1 polymer ?
#
loop_
_entity_poly.entity_id
_entity_poly.type
_entity_poly.pdbx_seq_one_letter_code
_entity_poly.pdbx_strand_id
1 'polypeptide(L)'
;MSNVQREYPQTPLIGVGAVVVHEGHILLVCRGTEPLKGHWTLPGGLLELGESVVEGVVREVREETGLIVEPLELVELIDRIVRETGRVRYHYVIADYLCRVIGGELCAASDADQVRWVERAEWNSHSALALDPITVRVIERGWQLAQTLPGESS
;
A
#
# COMPACT_ATOMS: atom_id res chain seq x y z
N MET A 1 -3.95 11.91 15.67
CA MET A 1 -4.96 10.86 15.59
C MET A 1 -6.21 11.39 14.97
N SER A 2 -6.59 10.79 13.88
CA SER A 2 -7.75 11.29 13.20
C SER A 2 -9.00 10.56 13.66
N ASN A 3 -10.06 11.32 13.93
CA ASN A 3 -11.37 10.78 14.25
C ASN A 3 -12.18 10.56 12.97
N VAL A 4 -11.52 10.06 11.95
CA VAL A 4 -12.17 9.89 10.65
C VAL A 4 -13.08 8.67 10.70
N GLN A 5 -14.32 8.88 10.27
CA GLN A 5 -15.28 7.79 10.14
C GLN A 5 -14.99 7.04 8.85
N ARG A 6 -14.47 5.82 8.97
CA ARG A 6 -14.11 4.99 7.82
C ARG A 6 -15.30 4.22 7.27
N GLU A 7 -16.14 3.70 8.16
CA GLU A 7 -17.31 2.92 7.77
C GLU A 7 -18.52 3.84 7.63
N TYR A 8 -19.23 3.68 6.53
CA TYR A 8 -20.37 4.53 6.17
C TYR A 8 -20.01 6.02 6.24
N PRO A 9 -18.95 6.42 5.53
CA PRO A 9 -18.46 7.78 5.62
C PRO A 9 -19.39 8.76 4.94
N GLN A 10 -19.29 10.06 5.29
CA GLN A 10 -20.07 11.13 4.67
C GLN A 10 -19.40 11.64 3.41
N THR A 11 -18.09 11.45 3.28
CA THR A 11 -17.32 11.86 2.11
C THR A 11 -16.31 10.78 1.77
N PRO A 12 -15.81 10.74 0.53
CA PRO A 12 -14.72 9.84 0.19
C PRO A 12 -13.48 10.17 1.02
N LEU A 13 -12.70 9.15 1.35
CA LEU A 13 -11.46 9.31 2.08
C LEU A 13 -10.28 9.12 1.13
N ILE A 14 -9.22 9.88 1.36
CA ILE A 14 -8.01 9.79 0.55
C ILE A 14 -7.03 8.84 1.24
N GLY A 15 -6.61 7.81 0.50
CA GLY A 15 -5.59 6.89 0.96
C GLY A 15 -4.32 7.00 0.13
N VAL A 16 -3.23 6.54 0.69
CA VAL A 16 -1.95 6.44 -0.01
C VAL A 16 -1.39 5.05 0.20
N GLY A 17 -0.64 4.56 -0.79
CA GLY A 17 -0.01 3.25 -0.70
C GLY A 17 1.30 3.24 -1.46
N ALA A 18 2.10 2.21 -1.22
CA ALA A 18 3.43 2.11 -1.80
C ALA A 18 3.71 0.73 -2.37
N VAL A 19 4.19 0.70 -3.62
CA VAL A 19 4.80 -0.48 -4.20
C VAL A 19 6.30 -0.31 -3.96
N VAL A 20 6.80 -0.92 -2.89
CA VAL A 20 8.21 -0.80 -2.50
C VAL A 20 8.96 -1.94 -3.13
N VAL A 21 9.81 -1.63 -4.11
CA VAL A 21 10.61 -2.62 -4.83
C VAL A 21 12.03 -2.59 -4.28
N HIS A 22 12.55 -3.76 -3.89
CA HIS A 22 13.89 -3.86 -3.37
C HIS A 22 14.44 -5.27 -3.63
N GLU A 23 15.55 -5.32 -4.36
CA GLU A 23 16.26 -6.58 -4.64
C GLU A 23 15.33 -7.68 -5.16
N GLY A 24 14.47 -7.33 -6.11
CA GLY A 24 13.57 -8.30 -6.73
C GLY A 24 12.34 -8.66 -5.91
N HIS A 25 12.10 -7.94 -4.83
CA HIS A 25 10.98 -8.23 -3.92
C HIS A 25 10.07 -7.02 -3.77
N ILE A 26 8.84 -7.30 -3.39
CA ILE A 26 7.82 -6.30 -3.06
C ILE A 26 7.47 -6.43 -1.58
N LEU A 27 7.31 -5.31 -0.91
CA LEU A 27 6.96 -5.28 0.51
C LEU A 27 5.47 -5.35 0.69
N LEU A 28 5.01 -6.27 1.52
CA LEU A 28 3.59 -6.38 1.88
C LEU A 28 3.43 -6.31 3.39
N VAL A 29 2.26 -5.82 3.78
CA VAL A 29 1.86 -5.78 5.19
C VAL A 29 0.51 -6.47 5.33
N CYS A 30 0.22 -6.98 6.52
CA CYS A 30 -1.08 -7.56 6.80
C CYS A 30 -1.95 -6.49 7.44
N ARG A 31 -3.15 -6.28 6.90
CA ARG A 31 -4.04 -5.24 7.42
C ARG A 31 -4.58 -5.61 8.80
N GLY A 32 -4.54 -4.65 9.71
CA GLY A 32 -5.11 -4.82 11.04
C GLY A 32 -6.52 -4.26 11.18
N THR A 33 -7.05 -3.62 10.13
CA THR A 33 -8.37 -2.97 10.18
C THR A 33 -9.17 -3.27 8.92
N GLU A 34 -10.50 -3.12 9.04
CA GLU A 34 -11.38 -3.21 7.88
C GLU A 34 -11.21 -2.00 6.96
N PRO A 35 -11.48 -2.10 5.67
CA PRO A 35 -11.80 -3.34 4.94
C PRO A 35 -10.57 -4.23 4.75
N LEU A 36 -10.82 -5.50 4.44
CA LEU A 36 -9.75 -6.47 4.17
C LEU A 36 -8.86 -6.78 5.37
N LYS A 37 -9.42 -6.68 6.59
CA LYS A 37 -8.69 -7.05 7.80
C LYS A 37 -8.16 -8.48 7.69
N GLY A 38 -6.89 -8.67 8.00
CA GLY A 38 -6.23 -9.97 7.91
C GLY A 38 -5.68 -10.30 6.53
N HIS A 39 -5.93 -9.47 5.53
CA HIS A 39 -5.39 -9.66 4.18
C HIS A 39 -4.03 -8.99 4.05
N TRP A 40 -3.16 -9.60 3.25
CA TRP A 40 -1.90 -8.98 2.87
C TRP A 40 -2.15 -7.93 1.80
N THR A 41 -1.48 -6.80 1.90
CA THR A 41 -1.67 -5.70 0.97
C THR A 41 -0.41 -4.82 0.94
N LEU A 42 -0.44 -3.81 0.10
CA LEU A 42 0.62 -2.80 0.08
C LEU A 42 0.59 -1.99 1.37
N PRO A 43 1.75 -1.54 1.86
CA PRO A 43 1.76 -0.60 2.98
C PRO A 43 1.07 0.70 2.57
N GLY A 44 0.38 1.31 3.52
CA GLY A 44 -0.35 2.55 3.25
C GLY A 44 -1.36 2.85 4.33
N GLY A 45 -2.07 3.95 4.15
CA GLY A 45 -3.08 4.39 5.08
C GLY A 45 -3.72 5.68 4.63
N LEU A 46 -4.40 6.36 5.54
CA LEU A 46 -5.09 7.60 5.20
C LEU A 46 -4.15 8.80 5.15
N LEU A 47 -4.38 9.64 4.16
CA LEU A 47 -3.70 10.92 4.06
C LEU A 47 -4.18 11.83 5.19
N GLU A 48 -3.27 12.55 5.80
CA GLU A 48 -3.60 13.49 6.88
C GLU A 48 -3.79 14.90 6.34
N LEU A 49 -4.62 15.67 7.02
CA LEU A 49 -4.89 17.04 6.61
C LEU A 49 -3.60 17.86 6.59
N GLY A 50 -3.36 18.55 5.48
CA GLY A 50 -2.17 19.37 5.32
C GLY A 50 -0.95 18.62 4.82
N GLU A 51 -1.08 17.31 4.61
CA GLU A 51 0.01 16.45 4.14
C GLU A 51 -0.12 16.24 2.64
N SER A 52 0.98 16.35 1.91
CA SER A 52 0.94 16.00 0.49
C SER A 52 0.87 14.48 0.34
N VAL A 53 0.43 14.02 -0.84
CA VAL A 53 0.34 12.59 -1.11
C VAL A 53 1.71 11.91 -0.92
N VAL A 54 2.77 12.51 -1.47
CA VAL A 54 4.12 11.96 -1.35
C VAL A 54 4.57 11.90 0.10
N GLU A 55 4.29 12.94 0.88
CA GLU A 55 4.62 12.93 2.31
C GLU A 55 3.86 11.82 3.04
N GLY A 56 2.60 11.61 2.67
CA GLY A 56 1.78 10.56 3.28
C GLY A 56 2.32 9.18 3.01
N VAL A 57 2.78 8.94 1.77
CA VAL A 57 3.39 7.66 1.41
C VAL A 57 4.61 7.38 2.28
N VAL A 58 5.50 8.36 2.38
CA VAL A 58 6.73 8.20 3.18
C VAL A 58 6.41 7.93 4.64
N ARG A 59 5.48 8.69 5.19
CA ARG A 59 5.08 8.54 6.59
C ARG A 59 4.47 7.16 6.86
N GLU A 60 3.53 6.74 6.02
CA GLU A 60 2.85 5.46 6.23
C GLU A 60 3.82 4.28 6.14
N VAL A 61 4.70 4.28 5.16
CA VAL A 61 5.67 3.19 5.03
C VAL A 61 6.56 3.14 6.27
N ARG A 62 7.02 4.30 6.74
CA ARG A 62 7.88 4.34 7.93
C ARG A 62 7.14 3.86 9.16
N GLU A 63 5.90 4.29 9.37
CA GLU A 63 5.12 3.88 10.52
C GLU A 63 4.85 2.38 10.54
N GLU A 64 4.55 1.82 9.38
CA GLU A 64 4.18 0.42 9.31
C GLU A 64 5.37 -0.54 9.22
N THR A 65 6.47 -0.11 8.65
CA THR A 65 7.57 -1.01 8.32
C THR A 65 8.93 -0.60 8.88
N GLY A 66 9.09 0.64 9.27
CA GLY A 66 10.39 1.16 9.71
C GLY A 66 11.30 1.60 8.56
N LEU A 67 10.91 1.33 7.33
CA LEU A 67 11.74 1.70 6.17
C LEU A 67 11.52 3.15 5.78
N ILE A 68 12.58 3.77 5.26
CA ILE A 68 12.52 5.10 4.68
C ILE A 68 12.58 4.91 3.17
N VAL A 69 11.57 5.40 2.49
CA VAL A 69 11.44 5.23 1.04
C VAL A 69 11.42 6.56 0.33
N GLU A 70 11.78 6.52 -0.94
CA GLU A 70 11.64 7.64 -1.85
C GLU A 70 10.57 7.30 -2.87
N PRO A 71 9.44 8.01 -2.89
CA PRO A 71 8.45 7.83 -3.94
C PRO A 71 9.01 8.32 -5.28
N LEU A 72 8.87 7.50 -6.30
CA LEU A 72 9.44 7.78 -7.61
C LEU A 72 8.38 8.23 -8.61
N GLU A 73 7.26 7.51 -8.66
CA GLU A 73 6.25 7.77 -9.66
C GLU A 73 4.90 7.18 -9.21
N LEU A 74 3.83 7.86 -9.59
CA LEU A 74 2.49 7.35 -9.35
C LEU A 74 2.27 6.11 -10.22
N VAL A 75 1.90 5.00 -9.59
CA VAL A 75 1.56 3.78 -10.33
C VAL A 75 0.12 3.83 -10.80
N GLU A 76 -0.79 4.11 -9.89
CA GLU A 76 -2.21 4.12 -10.21
C GLU A 76 -2.99 4.88 -9.15
N LEU A 77 -4.07 5.52 -9.58
CA LEU A 77 -5.07 6.10 -8.69
C LEU A 77 -6.25 5.14 -8.68
N ILE A 78 -6.62 4.67 -7.50
CA ILE A 78 -7.61 3.60 -7.35
C ILE A 78 -8.88 4.14 -6.70
N ASP A 79 -10.02 3.82 -7.29
CA ASP A 79 -11.31 4.02 -6.63
C ASP A 79 -11.68 2.71 -5.96
N ARG A 80 -11.76 2.70 -4.64
CA ARG A 80 -12.21 1.52 -3.91
C ARG A 80 -13.50 1.85 -3.19
N ILE A 81 -14.59 1.35 -3.75
CA ILE A 81 -15.93 1.61 -3.25
C ILE A 81 -16.56 0.27 -2.87
N VAL A 82 -16.98 0.15 -1.64
CA VAL A 82 -17.68 -1.05 -1.15
C VAL A 82 -19.10 -0.66 -0.78
N ARG A 83 -20.07 -1.30 -1.44
CA ARG A 83 -21.49 -1.06 -1.19
C ARG A 83 -22.09 -2.24 -0.46
N GLU A 84 -23.00 -1.95 0.43
CA GLU A 84 -23.67 -2.99 1.21
C GLU A 84 -25.10 -2.51 1.46
N THR A 85 -26.06 -3.32 1.07
CA THR A 85 -27.50 -3.04 1.24
C THR A 85 -27.90 -1.66 0.73
N GLY A 86 -27.38 -1.28 -0.45
CA GLY A 86 -27.73 -0.02 -1.09
C GLY A 86 -27.01 1.21 -0.52
N ARG A 87 -26.13 1.01 0.46
CA ARG A 87 -25.36 2.10 1.06
C ARG A 87 -23.89 1.95 0.73
N VAL A 88 -23.16 3.06 0.71
CA VAL A 88 -21.71 3.03 0.55
C VAL A 88 -21.11 2.77 1.93
N ARG A 89 -20.54 1.58 2.10
CA ARG A 89 -19.92 1.20 3.36
C ARG A 89 -18.50 1.74 3.48
N TYR A 90 -17.74 1.69 2.39
CA TYR A 90 -16.40 2.25 2.34
C TYR A 90 -16.21 2.97 1.02
N HIS A 91 -15.51 4.08 1.05
CA HIS A 91 -15.17 4.81 -0.18
C HIS A 91 -13.81 5.46 -0.01
N TYR A 92 -12.81 4.90 -0.70
CA TYR A 92 -11.45 5.42 -0.69
C TYR A 92 -11.02 5.78 -2.11
N VAL A 93 -10.29 6.89 -2.23
CA VAL A 93 -9.51 7.19 -3.42
C VAL A 93 -8.06 7.04 -3.01
N ILE A 94 -7.36 6.06 -3.57
CA ILE A 94 -6.04 5.66 -3.12
C ILE A 94 -5.01 5.96 -4.19
N ALA A 95 -3.96 6.70 -3.82
CA ALA A 95 -2.83 6.96 -4.71
C ALA A 95 -1.70 6.00 -4.33
N ASP A 96 -1.39 5.07 -5.23
CA ASP A 96 -0.31 4.11 -5.02
C ASP A 96 0.93 4.54 -5.78
N TYR A 97 2.05 4.67 -5.05
CA TYR A 97 3.32 5.14 -5.60
C TYR A 97 4.37 4.04 -5.65
N LEU A 98 5.13 4.02 -6.72
CA LEU A 98 6.34 3.21 -6.79
C LEU A 98 7.40 3.87 -5.93
N CYS A 99 8.02 3.09 -5.04
CA CYS A 99 9.00 3.60 -4.09
C CYS A 99 10.25 2.74 -4.08
N ARG A 100 11.38 3.37 -3.77
CA ARG A 100 12.62 2.63 -3.50
C ARG A 100 13.06 2.88 -2.07
N VAL A 101 13.77 1.91 -1.50
CA VAL A 101 14.29 2.02 -0.14
C VAL A 101 15.53 2.91 -0.16
N ILE A 102 15.56 3.92 0.70
CA ILE A 102 16.73 4.80 0.85
C ILE A 102 17.29 4.78 2.26
N GLY A 103 16.65 4.07 3.19
CA GLY A 103 17.16 4.00 4.56
C GLY A 103 16.22 3.24 5.46
N GLY A 104 16.50 3.32 6.76
CA GLY A 104 15.70 2.65 7.76
C GLY A 104 15.99 1.17 7.84
N GLU A 105 15.29 0.50 8.75
CA GLU A 105 15.39 -0.94 8.92
C GLU A 105 13.99 -1.52 9.03
N LEU A 106 13.79 -2.66 8.40
CA LEU A 106 12.51 -3.35 8.47
C LEU A 106 12.24 -3.70 9.92
N CYS A 107 11.25 -3.07 10.47
CA CYS A 107 10.84 -3.26 11.84
C CYS A 107 9.34 -3.05 11.86
N ALA A 108 8.61 -4.12 12.02
CA ALA A 108 7.17 -3.96 12.19
C ALA A 108 6.97 -3.36 13.56
N ALA A 109 6.68 -2.08 13.59
CA ALA A 109 6.66 -1.30 14.81
C ALA A 109 5.86 -1.97 15.93
N SER A 110 4.73 -2.54 15.63
CA SER A 110 3.92 -3.22 16.62
C SER A 110 3.59 -4.64 16.21
N ASP A 111 3.81 -5.01 14.96
CA ASP A 111 3.38 -6.29 14.41
C ASP A 111 4.46 -6.87 13.51
N ALA A 112 5.59 -7.28 14.12
CA ALA A 112 6.74 -7.78 13.37
C ALA A 112 6.40 -8.92 12.42
N ASP A 113 5.37 -9.70 12.76
CA ASP A 113 4.96 -10.83 11.94
C ASP A 113 4.08 -10.40 10.77
N GLN A 114 3.74 -9.13 10.70
CA GLN A 114 2.77 -8.61 9.74
C GLN A 114 3.41 -7.88 8.57
N VAL A 115 4.73 -8.03 8.38
CA VAL A 115 5.45 -7.39 7.27
C VAL A 115 6.32 -8.45 6.61
N ARG A 116 6.31 -8.51 5.27
CA ARG A 116 7.17 -9.47 4.57
C ARG A 116 7.50 -9.00 3.16
N TRP A 117 8.68 -9.42 2.70
CA TRP A 117 9.10 -9.28 1.31
C TRP A 117 8.60 -10.49 0.55
N VAL A 118 8.03 -10.27 -0.64
CA VAL A 118 7.52 -11.36 -1.48
C VAL A 118 8.12 -11.28 -2.87
N GLU A 119 8.28 -12.46 -3.49
CA GLU A 119 8.78 -12.58 -4.85
C GLU A 119 7.60 -12.58 -5.84
N ARG A 120 7.92 -12.35 -7.10
CA ARG A 120 6.91 -12.32 -8.15
C ARG A 120 6.08 -13.59 -8.20
N ALA A 121 6.71 -14.74 -8.02
CA ALA A 121 5.98 -16.02 -8.00
C ALA A 121 4.91 -16.04 -6.93
N GLU A 122 5.15 -15.38 -5.80
CA GLU A 122 4.20 -15.37 -4.68
C GLU A 122 3.00 -14.47 -4.94
N TRP A 123 3.20 -13.29 -5.53
CA TRP A 123 2.07 -12.40 -5.76
C TRP A 123 1.31 -12.72 -7.04
N ASN A 124 1.94 -13.40 -7.98
CA ASN A 124 1.35 -13.71 -9.28
C ASN A 124 0.61 -15.03 -9.33
N SER A 125 0.75 -15.86 -8.31
CA SER A 125 0.09 -17.15 -8.26
C SER A 125 -1.11 -17.08 -7.31
N HIS A 126 -1.99 -18.08 -7.40
CA HIS A 126 -3.05 -18.24 -6.42
C HIS A 126 -2.42 -18.81 -5.13
N SER A 127 -1.58 -18.00 -4.53
CA SER A 127 -0.81 -18.43 -3.36
C SER A 127 -1.64 -18.30 -2.08
N ALA A 128 -1.04 -18.78 -0.99
CA ALA A 128 -1.65 -18.66 0.33
C ALA A 128 -1.86 -17.21 0.78
N LEU A 129 -1.26 -16.25 0.09
CA LEU A 129 -1.44 -14.83 0.42
C LEU A 129 -2.83 -14.32 0.06
N ALA A 130 -3.48 -14.96 -0.91
CA ALA A 130 -4.84 -14.61 -1.34
C ALA A 130 -5.01 -13.11 -1.55
N LEU A 131 -4.12 -12.52 -2.34
CA LEU A 131 -4.14 -11.08 -2.58
C LEU A 131 -5.39 -10.66 -3.34
N ASP A 132 -5.93 -9.51 -2.98
CA ASP A 132 -7.01 -8.87 -3.69
C ASP A 132 -6.58 -8.58 -5.14
N PRO A 133 -7.46 -8.84 -6.14
CA PRO A 133 -7.09 -8.64 -7.55
C PRO A 133 -6.61 -7.23 -7.89
N ILE A 134 -7.17 -6.21 -7.24
CA ILE A 134 -6.72 -4.84 -7.48
C ILE A 134 -5.29 -4.68 -6.96
N THR A 135 -4.98 -5.24 -5.80
CA THR A 135 -3.64 -5.20 -5.25
C THR A 135 -2.64 -5.86 -6.18
N VAL A 136 -2.98 -7.03 -6.73
CA VAL A 136 -2.10 -7.73 -7.68
C VAL A 136 -1.85 -6.87 -8.91
N ARG A 137 -2.90 -6.25 -9.43
CA ARG A 137 -2.77 -5.37 -10.61
C ARG A 137 -1.81 -4.22 -10.35
N VAL A 138 -1.95 -3.57 -9.20
CA VAL A 138 -1.10 -2.43 -8.84
C VAL A 138 0.35 -2.88 -8.65
N ILE A 139 0.55 -4.01 -7.99
CA ILE A 139 1.90 -4.57 -7.80
C ILE A 139 2.56 -4.83 -9.15
N GLU A 140 1.85 -5.50 -10.07
CA GLU A 140 2.41 -5.80 -11.39
C GLU A 140 2.74 -4.54 -12.17
N ARG A 141 1.87 -3.53 -12.11
CA ARG A 141 2.15 -2.27 -12.78
C ARG A 141 3.36 -1.57 -12.19
N GLY A 142 3.45 -1.54 -10.87
CA GLY A 142 4.59 -0.94 -10.19
C GLY A 142 5.87 -1.69 -10.48
N TRP A 143 5.81 -3.01 -10.49
CA TRP A 143 6.97 -3.84 -10.83
C TRP A 143 7.48 -3.55 -12.23
N GLN A 144 6.56 -3.51 -13.21
CA GLN A 144 6.94 -3.22 -14.58
C GLN A 144 7.49 -1.81 -14.73
N LEU A 145 6.89 -0.86 -14.05
CA LEU A 145 7.34 0.52 -14.08
C LEU A 145 8.77 0.62 -13.53
N ALA A 146 9.07 -0.11 -12.46
CA ALA A 146 10.41 -0.14 -11.88
C ALA A 146 11.47 -0.61 -12.87
N GLN A 147 11.09 -1.54 -13.76
CA GLN A 147 12.03 -2.06 -14.77
C GLN A 147 12.40 -1.02 -15.82
N THR A 148 11.60 0.04 -15.96
CA THR A 148 11.84 1.08 -16.96
C THR A 148 12.63 2.27 -16.41
N LEU A 149 12.79 2.37 -15.08
CA LEU A 149 13.46 3.52 -14.49
C LEU A 149 14.97 3.32 -14.46
N PRO A 150 15.76 4.36 -14.77
CA PRO A 150 17.22 4.26 -14.75
C PRO A 150 17.71 3.96 -13.32
N GLY A 151 18.69 3.07 -13.22
CA GLY A 151 19.32 2.77 -11.93
C GLY A 151 18.54 1.81 -11.06
N GLU A 152 17.38 1.35 -11.50
CA GLU A 152 16.58 0.40 -10.75
C GLU A 152 16.77 -1.01 -11.29
N SER A 153 17.97 -1.52 -11.11
CA SER A 153 18.21 -2.93 -11.40
C SER A 153 17.96 -3.71 -10.13
N SER A 154 16.95 -4.45 -10.12
CA SER A 154 16.61 -5.26 -8.96
C SER A 154 17.40 -6.53 -8.88
#